data_6f24dac88577e047a6e0789e4ed2316c
#
_entry.id   6f24dac88577e047a6e0789e4ed2316c
#
_cell.length_a   1.000
_cell.length_b   1.000
_cell.length_c   1.000
_cell.angle_alpha   90.00
_cell.angle_beta   90.00
_cell.angle_gamma   90.00
#
_symmetry.space_group_name_H-M   'P 1'
#
loop_
_entity.id
_entity.type
_entity.pdbx_description
1 polymer ?
#
loop_
_entity_poly.entity_id
_entity_poly.type
_entity_poly.pdbx_seq_one_letter_code
_entity_poly.pdbx_strand_id
1 'polypeptide(L)'
;GELVLAALDAGARRLVIGLGGSATNDGGAGMLAALGVRFLDARGRPVATTPTGLAHLASLDVGGLDPRLADVEVQAACDVDSPLLGPRGASAVFGPQKGATAQQVMLLDTLLTRLSALSGTRGVALASEPGAGAAGGLGWAILTFLGGRMRSGVDLVIEATGLREALTGATAVLTGEGAADAQTLTGKTAAGVAAAARERGVPVVVFAGRIADDAR
;
A
#
# COMPACT_ATOMS: atom_id res chain seq x y z
N GLY A 1 -9.23 9.03 1.64
CA GLY A 1 -10.30 8.92 2.67
C GLY A 1 -11.66 9.30 2.08
N GLU A 2 -11.77 10.42 1.40
CA GLU A 2 -13.03 10.87 0.75
C GLU A 2 -13.53 9.86 -0.29
N LEU A 3 -12.64 9.25 -1.09
CA LEU A 3 -13.03 8.18 -2.02
C LEU A 3 -13.52 6.92 -1.29
N VAL A 4 -12.93 6.60 -0.14
CA VAL A 4 -13.41 5.49 0.69
C VAL A 4 -14.80 5.79 1.22
N LEU A 5 -15.06 7.00 1.73
CA LEU A 5 -16.39 7.42 2.16
C LEU A 5 -17.41 7.35 1.02
N ALA A 6 -17.07 7.85 -0.16
CA ALA A 6 -17.95 7.78 -1.34
C ALA A 6 -18.28 6.32 -1.72
N ALA A 7 -17.33 5.41 -1.63
CA ALA A 7 -17.56 4.00 -1.87
C ALA A 7 -18.49 3.37 -0.80
N LEU A 8 -18.31 3.75 0.47
CA LEU A 8 -19.19 3.33 1.56
C LEU A 8 -20.60 3.86 1.37
N ASP A 9 -20.75 5.12 0.94
CA ASP A 9 -22.04 5.74 0.63
C ASP A 9 -22.74 5.04 -0.54
N ALA A 10 -21.96 4.52 -1.51
CA ALA A 10 -22.48 3.69 -2.59
C ALA A 10 -22.77 2.23 -2.17
N GLY A 11 -22.57 1.87 -0.90
CA GLY A 11 -22.89 0.53 -0.37
C GLY A 11 -21.79 -0.51 -0.61
N ALA A 12 -20.55 -0.12 -0.90
CA ALA A 12 -19.46 -1.06 -1.09
C ALA A 12 -19.21 -1.93 0.16
N ARG A 13 -19.05 -3.23 -0.05
CA ARG A 13 -18.71 -4.22 0.98
C ARG A 13 -17.29 -4.76 0.83
N ARG A 14 -16.64 -4.47 -0.29
CA ARG A 14 -15.24 -4.78 -0.56
C ARG A 14 -14.58 -3.58 -1.19
N LEU A 15 -13.42 -3.20 -0.66
CA LEU A 15 -12.59 -2.11 -1.19
C LEU A 15 -11.23 -2.67 -1.62
N VAL A 16 -10.83 -2.35 -2.83
CA VAL A 16 -9.46 -2.60 -3.31
C VAL A 16 -8.79 -1.24 -3.47
N ILE A 17 -7.71 -1.01 -2.71
CA ILE A 17 -6.99 0.27 -2.69
C ILE A 17 -5.61 0.05 -3.29
N GLY A 18 -5.34 0.64 -4.46
CA GLY A 18 -4.02 0.62 -5.09
C GLY A 18 -3.05 1.58 -4.41
N LEU A 19 -1.88 1.09 -4.02
CA LEU A 19 -0.85 1.86 -3.30
C LEU A 19 0.32 2.30 -4.21
N GLY A 20 0.04 2.63 -5.47
CA GLY A 20 1.02 3.10 -6.44
C GLY A 20 0.98 4.61 -6.68
N GLY A 21 2.10 5.20 -7.15
CA GLY A 21 2.16 6.58 -7.62
C GLY A 21 1.87 7.66 -6.57
N SER A 22 2.11 7.38 -5.30
CA SER A 22 1.80 8.30 -4.19
C SER A 22 2.80 9.45 -4.07
N ALA A 23 2.31 10.63 -3.63
CA ALA A 23 3.13 11.80 -3.32
C ALA A 23 3.18 12.13 -1.81
N THR A 24 2.58 11.30 -0.96
CA THR A 24 2.48 11.51 0.49
C THR A 24 3.53 10.74 1.28
N ASN A 25 3.84 11.21 2.49
CA ASN A 25 4.65 10.51 3.48
C ASN A 25 4.20 10.96 4.89
N ASP A 26 2.95 10.67 5.21
CA ASP A 26 2.23 11.12 6.40
C ASP A 26 1.67 9.97 7.25
N GLY A 27 2.03 8.72 6.92
CA GLY A 27 1.49 7.54 7.60
C GLY A 27 0.00 7.32 7.34
N GLY A 28 -0.54 7.88 6.25
CA GLY A 28 -1.97 7.83 5.95
C GLY A 28 -2.83 8.77 6.81
N ALA A 29 -2.21 9.73 7.51
CA ALA A 29 -2.92 10.64 8.41
C ALA A 29 -4.02 11.42 7.70
N GLY A 30 -3.79 11.88 6.46
CA GLY A 30 -4.81 12.56 5.66
C GLY A 30 -6.02 11.68 5.36
N MET A 31 -5.79 10.41 4.98
CA MET A 31 -6.86 9.44 4.78
C MET A 31 -7.65 9.20 6.07
N LEU A 32 -6.95 8.95 7.17
CA LEU A 32 -7.55 8.66 8.46
C LEU A 32 -8.37 9.85 8.99
N ALA A 33 -7.90 11.09 8.79
CA ALA A 33 -8.64 12.29 9.19
C ALA A 33 -9.95 12.41 8.41
N ALA A 34 -9.94 12.15 7.10
CA ALA A 34 -11.17 12.14 6.30
C ALA A 34 -12.15 11.05 6.76
N LEU A 35 -11.63 9.92 7.28
CA LEU A 35 -12.42 8.81 7.82
C LEU A 35 -12.86 9.03 9.29
N GLY A 36 -12.53 10.19 9.89
CA GLY A 36 -13.03 10.58 11.20
C GLY A 36 -12.04 10.46 12.35
N VAL A 37 -10.79 10.02 12.13
CA VAL A 37 -9.74 10.02 13.15
C VAL A 37 -9.28 11.45 13.44
N ARG A 38 -9.18 11.82 14.71
CA ARG A 38 -8.70 13.14 15.14
C ARG A 38 -7.25 13.05 15.60
N PHE A 39 -6.42 13.94 15.07
CA PHE A 39 -5.02 14.12 15.40
C PHE A 39 -4.90 15.33 16.32
N LEU A 40 -4.41 15.15 17.54
CA LEU A 40 -4.51 16.17 18.59
C LEU A 40 -3.12 16.54 19.16
N ASP A 41 -2.93 17.83 19.45
CA ASP A 41 -1.76 18.34 20.20
C ASP A 41 -1.88 18.05 21.70
N ALA A 42 -0.84 18.42 22.48
CA ALA A 42 -0.81 18.24 23.93
C ALA A 42 -1.90 19.01 24.71
N ARG A 43 -2.60 19.93 24.04
CA ARG A 43 -3.74 20.69 24.60
C ARG A 43 -5.08 20.14 24.12
N GLY A 44 -5.11 19.02 23.40
CA GLY A 44 -6.32 18.43 22.82
C GLY A 44 -6.88 19.18 21.61
N ARG A 45 -6.12 20.06 20.98
CA ARG A 45 -6.54 20.79 19.78
C ARG A 45 -6.16 20.03 18.51
N PRO A 46 -6.99 20.05 17.46
CA PRO A 46 -6.67 19.42 16.20
C PRO A 46 -5.38 19.97 15.57
N VAL A 47 -4.54 19.08 15.04
CA VAL A 47 -3.38 19.42 14.23
C VAL A 47 -3.61 19.04 12.77
N ALA A 48 -2.96 19.74 11.85
CA ALA A 48 -3.00 19.40 10.43
C ALA A 48 -2.29 18.05 10.20
N THR A 49 -2.77 17.27 9.23
CA THR A 49 -2.19 15.98 8.84
C THR A 49 -0.97 16.12 7.90
N THR A 50 -0.41 17.31 7.80
CA THR A 50 0.85 17.58 7.12
C THR A 50 2.03 17.24 8.04
N PRO A 51 3.24 17.01 7.52
CA PRO A 51 4.43 16.76 8.35
C PRO A 51 4.67 17.82 9.41
N THR A 52 4.46 19.10 9.08
CA THR A 52 4.61 20.21 10.04
C THR A 52 3.54 20.16 11.15
N GLY A 53 2.32 19.79 10.84
CA GLY A 53 1.26 19.61 11.84
C GLY A 53 1.52 18.38 12.72
N LEU A 54 1.89 17.27 12.11
CA LEU A 54 2.18 16.01 12.80
C LEU A 54 3.40 16.13 13.76
N ALA A 55 4.28 17.11 13.55
CA ALA A 55 5.35 17.41 14.51
C ALA A 55 4.81 17.82 15.91
N HIS A 56 3.59 18.31 15.99
CA HIS A 56 2.91 18.68 17.25
C HIS A 56 1.96 17.59 17.78
N LEU A 57 1.84 16.47 17.08
CA LEU A 57 0.95 15.37 17.46
C LEU A 57 1.28 14.84 18.86
N ALA A 58 0.27 14.73 19.73
CA ALA A 58 0.41 14.17 21.08
C ALA A 58 -0.51 12.98 21.33
N SER A 59 -1.66 12.93 20.65
CA SER A 59 -2.60 11.81 20.78
C SER A 59 -3.46 11.64 19.54
N LEU A 60 -4.04 10.44 19.41
CA LEU A 60 -5.02 10.09 18.38
C LEU A 60 -6.34 9.78 19.06
N ASP A 61 -7.42 10.32 18.54
CA ASP A 61 -8.78 9.93 18.90
C ASP A 61 -9.40 9.20 17.69
N VAL A 62 -9.57 7.90 17.84
CA VAL A 62 -10.12 7.01 16.81
C VAL A 62 -11.62 6.79 16.95
N GLY A 63 -12.25 7.37 17.99
CA GLY A 63 -13.67 7.18 18.26
C GLY A 63 -14.62 7.68 17.16
N GLY A 64 -14.13 8.58 16.30
CA GLY A 64 -14.87 9.09 15.15
C GLY A 64 -14.67 8.30 13.84
N LEU A 65 -13.84 7.25 13.85
CA LEU A 65 -13.63 6.43 12.63
C LEU A 65 -14.96 5.87 12.14
N ASP A 66 -15.22 6.00 10.83
CA ASP A 66 -16.50 5.58 10.23
C ASP A 66 -16.83 4.12 10.59
N PRO A 67 -17.91 3.86 11.33
CA PRO A 67 -18.22 2.53 11.85
C PRO A 67 -18.50 1.50 10.75
N ARG A 68 -18.89 1.93 9.56
CA ARG A 68 -19.14 1.04 8.41
C ARG A 68 -17.90 0.28 7.96
N LEU A 69 -16.70 0.80 8.27
CA LEU A 69 -15.42 0.13 7.95
C LEU A 69 -15.25 -1.21 8.67
N ALA A 70 -15.95 -1.42 9.79
CA ALA A 70 -15.91 -2.70 10.51
C ALA A 70 -16.53 -3.86 9.71
N ASP A 71 -17.47 -3.55 8.80
CA ASP A 71 -18.22 -4.53 8.00
C ASP A 71 -17.73 -4.60 6.54
N VAL A 72 -16.61 -3.96 6.23
CA VAL A 72 -16.07 -3.89 4.86
C VAL A 72 -14.75 -4.63 4.77
N GLU A 73 -14.63 -5.50 3.78
CA GLU A 73 -13.36 -6.12 3.44
C GLU A 73 -12.47 -5.11 2.73
N VAL A 74 -11.30 -4.78 3.32
CA VAL A 74 -10.32 -3.86 2.72
C VAL A 74 -9.09 -4.63 2.26
N GLN A 75 -8.75 -4.51 0.99
CA GLN A 75 -7.56 -5.09 0.37
C GLN A 75 -6.69 -3.96 -0.20
N ALA A 76 -5.41 -3.94 0.16
CA ALA A 76 -4.43 -3.02 -0.40
C ALA A 76 -3.62 -3.74 -1.47
N ALA A 77 -3.72 -3.29 -2.73
CA ALA A 77 -2.88 -3.75 -3.82
C ALA A 77 -1.48 -3.14 -3.67
N CYS A 78 -0.51 -3.97 -3.30
CA CYS A 78 0.84 -3.54 -2.95
C CYS A 78 1.87 -4.55 -3.45
N ASP A 79 2.82 -4.09 -4.26
CA ASP A 79 3.90 -4.92 -4.82
C ASP A 79 5.28 -4.55 -4.23
N VAL A 80 5.29 -3.86 -3.07
CA VAL A 80 6.50 -3.54 -2.31
C VAL A 80 6.42 -4.14 -0.91
N ASP A 81 7.57 -4.52 -0.36
CA ASP A 81 7.70 -5.17 0.95
C ASP A 81 8.25 -4.24 2.05
N SER A 82 8.47 -2.96 1.73
CA SER A 82 9.03 -1.98 2.66
C SER A 82 8.19 -1.88 3.93
N PRO A 83 8.81 -2.00 5.13
CA PRO A 83 8.15 -1.69 6.39
C PRO A 83 7.87 -0.19 6.52
N LEU A 84 7.17 0.23 7.56
CA LEU A 84 6.89 1.64 7.79
C LEU A 84 8.17 2.45 8.07
N LEU A 85 9.07 1.93 8.89
CA LEU A 85 10.16 2.65 9.55
C LEU A 85 11.55 2.13 9.18
N GLY A 86 12.56 2.96 9.44
CA GLY A 86 13.98 2.60 9.35
C GLY A 86 14.56 2.66 7.93
N PRO A 87 15.75 2.07 7.70
CA PRO A 87 16.52 2.25 6.46
C PRO A 87 15.83 1.66 5.22
N ARG A 88 14.92 0.73 5.38
CA ARG A 88 14.08 0.18 4.32
C ARG A 88 12.63 0.68 4.38
N GLY A 89 12.35 1.65 5.26
CA GLY A 89 11.04 2.18 5.53
C GLY A 89 10.53 3.18 4.49
N ALA A 90 9.29 3.61 4.68
CA ALA A 90 8.56 4.53 3.81
C ALA A 90 9.37 5.79 3.46
N SER A 91 9.92 6.45 4.47
CA SER A 91 10.63 7.72 4.31
C SER A 91 11.98 7.53 3.62
N ALA A 92 12.74 6.51 4.03
CA ALA A 92 14.08 6.26 3.52
C ALA A 92 14.06 5.84 2.03
N VAL A 93 13.16 4.91 1.69
CA VAL A 93 13.10 4.33 0.34
C VAL A 93 12.38 5.26 -0.64
N PHE A 94 11.25 5.82 -0.25
CA PHE A 94 10.37 6.56 -1.17
C PHE A 94 10.38 8.07 -0.98
N GLY A 95 10.94 8.59 0.12
CA GLY A 95 11.03 10.01 0.39
C GLY A 95 11.82 10.79 -0.68
N PRO A 96 13.03 10.35 -1.07
CA PRO A 96 13.84 11.06 -2.06
C PRO A 96 13.14 11.27 -3.40
N GLN A 97 12.48 10.25 -3.94
CA GLN A 97 11.72 10.36 -5.21
C GLN A 97 10.50 11.29 -5.12
N LYS A 98 10.04 11.59 -3.89
CA LYS A 98 8.96 12.54 -3.58
C LYS A 98 9.50 13.94 -3.28
N GLY A 99 10.81 14.17 -3.45
CA GLY A 99 11.46 15.46 -3.28
C GLY A 99 11.98 15.73 -1.86
N ALA A 100 11.99 14.74 -0.95
CA ALA A 100 12.52 14.93 0.40
C ALA A 100 14.06 14.96 0.39
N THR A 101 14.66 15.96 1.05
CA THR A 101 16.09 15.99 1.36
C THR A 101 16.43 14.93 2.41
N ALA A 102 17.72 14.59 2.56
CA ALA A 102 18.16 13.63 3.58
C ALA A 102 17.72 14.02 5.01
N GLN A 103 17.77 15.33 5.32
CA GLN A 103 17.29 15.83 6.61
C GLN A 103 15.76 15.66 6.77
N GLN A 104 14.99 15.90 5.72
CA GLN A 104 13.55 15.69 5.73
C GLN A 104 13.19 14.21 5.85
N VAL A 105 13.94 13.31 5.22
CA VAL A 105 13.76 11.85 5.37
C VAL A 105 13.87 11.43 6.84
N MET A 106 14.90 11.91 7.56
CA MET A 106 15.06 11.61 8.99
C MET A 106 13.90 12.16 9.83
N LEU A 107 13.46 13.39 9.54
CA LEU A 107 12.32 14.00 10.20
C LEU A 107 11.04 13.18 9.96
N LEU A 108 10.77 12.84 8.72
CA LEU A 108 9.58 12.06 8.35
C LEU A 108 9.56 10.68 9.01
N ASP A 109 10.70 9.99 9.07
CA ASP A 109 10.80 8.69 9.78
C ASP A 109 10.52 8.84 11.27
N THR A 110 11.00 9.92 11.90
CA THR A 110 10.70 10.26 13.30
C THR A 110 9.21 10.52 13.51
N LEU A 111 8.56 11.23 12.60
CA LEU A 111 7.11 11.50 12.68
C LEU A 111 6.30 10.21 12.54
N LEU A 112 6.66 9.34 11.61
CA LEU A 112 6.02 8.03 11.43
C LEU A 112 6.23 7.13 12.66
N THR A 113 7.43 7.16 13.26
CA THR A 113 7.71 6.45 14.52
C THR A 113 6.79 6.90 15.64
N ARG A 114 6.63 8.22 15.80
CA ARG A 114 5.72 8.79 16.79
C ARG A 114 4.27 8.42 16.53
N LEU A 115 3.82 8.52 15.28
CA LEU A 115 2.47 8.17 14.87
C LEU A 115 2.19 6.68 15.17
N SER A 116 3.12 5.79 14.84
CA SER A 116 3.02 4.37 15.14
C SER A 116 2.91 4.12 16.66
N ALA A 117 3.77 4.76 17.46
CA ALA A 117 3.74 4.63 18.92
C ALA A 117 2.41 5.09 19.53
N LEU A 118 1.85 6.20 19.05
CA LEU A 118 0.57 6.74 19.52
C LEU A 118 -0.64 5.90 19.09
N SER A 119 -0.47 5.01 18.11
CA SER A 119 -1.52 4.09 17.65
C SER A 119 -1.62 2.80 18.46
N GLY A 120 -0.90 2.73 19.58
CA GLY A 120 -0.93 1.60 20.52
C GLY A 120 -0.19 0.37 20.00
N THR A 121 -0.35 -0.74 20.73
CA THR A 121 0.38 -1.99 20.45
C THR A 121 0.18 -2.52 19.03
N ARG A 122 -1.02 -2.40 18.49
CA ARG A 122 -1.32 -2.81 17.11
C ARG A 122 -0.55 -1.97 16.09
N GLY A 123 -0.54 -0.65 16.25
CA GLY A 123 0.19 0.25 15.35
C GLY A 123 1.70 -0.03 15.35
N VAL A 124 2.27 -0.28 16.50
CA VAL A 124 3.69 -0.65 16.65
C VAL A 124 3.98 -2.01 16.00
N ALA A 125 3.17 -3.02 16.27
CA ALA A 125 3.35 -4.36 15.71
C ALA A 125 3.30 -4.36 14.18
N LEU A 126 2.31 -3.66 13.61
CA LEU A 126 2.10 -3.63 12.15
C LEU A 126 3.06 -2.70 11.40
N ALA A 127 3.88 -1.91 12.09
CA ALA A 127 4.89 -1.06 11.46
C ALA A 127 6.01 -1.86 10.76
N SER A 128 6.26 -3.10 11.18
CA SER A 128 7.26 -3.99 10.57
C SER A 128 6.71 -4.89 9.46
N GLU A 129 5.39 -4.88 9.24
CA GLU A 129 4.76 -5.72 8.23
C GLU A 129 5.21 -5.33 6.81
N PRO A 130 5.43 -6.32 5.92
CA PRO A 130 5.70 -6.05 4.51
C PRO A 130 4.58 -5.20 3.89
N GLY A 131 4.98 -4.14 3.16
CA GLY A 131 4.02 -3.20 2.56
C GLY A 131 3.50 -2.10 3.48
N ALA A 132 3.79 -2.13 4.79
CA ALA A 132 3.39 -1.07 5.71
C ALA A 132 3.92 0.31 5.28
N GLY A 133 5.11 0.37 4.69
CA GLY A 133 5.71 1.60 4.15
C GLY A 133 5.15 2.06 2.81
N ALA A 134 4.37 1.22 2.13
CA ALA A 134 3.81 1.58 0.84
C ALA A 134 3.02 2.89 0.90
N ALA A 135 3.15 3.69 -0.15
CA ALA A 135 2.47 4.97 -0.29
C ALA A 135 2.69 5.91 0.93
N GLY A 136 3.94 5.95 1.46
CA GLY A 136 4.31 6.84 2.55
C GLY A 136 3.67 6.49 3.89
N GLY A 137 3.39 5.21 4.12
CA GLY A 137 2.76 4.68 5.32
C GLY A 137 1.23 4.52 5.22
N LEU A 138 0.63 4.78 4.06
CA LEU A 138 -0.79 4.51 3.83
C LEU A 138 -1.09 3.01 4.02
N GLY A 139 -0.16 2.14 3.58
CA GLY A 139 -0.23 0.70 3.82
C GLY A 139 -0.38 0.37 5.30
N TRP A 140 0.46 0.95 6.14
CA TRP A 140 0.37 0.78 7.59
C TRP A 140 -0.97 1.27 8.17
N ALA A 141 -1.46 2.43 7.70
CA ALA A 141 -2.76 2.94 8.14
C ALA A 141 -3.91 1.99 7.80
N ILE A 142 -3.91 1.41 6.60
CA ILE A 142 -4.90 0.41 6.17
C ILE A 142 -4.84 -0.82 7.06
N LEU A 143 -3.65 -1.36 7.33
CA LEU A 143 -3.46 -2.52 8.21
C LEU A 143 -3.94 -2.23 9.64
N THR A 144 -3.59 -1.04 10.18
CA THR A 144 -3.79 -0.71 11.60
C THR A 144 -5.23 -0.33 11.90
N PHE A 145 -5.83 0.54 11.10
CA PHE A 145 -7.11 1.18 11.42
C PHE A 145 -8.29 0.61 10.63
N LEU A 146 -8.06 0.15 9.40
CA LEU A 146 -9.13 -0.37 8.55
C LEU A 146 -9.23 -1.90 8.59
N GLY A 147 -8.34 -2.59 9.33
CA GLY A 147 -8.32 -4.06 9.34
C GLY A 147 -8.01 -4.69 7.98
N GLY A 148 -7.43 -3.91 7.08
CA GLY A 148 -7.13 -4.34 5.72
C GLY A 148 -6.01 -5.38 5.63
N ARG A 149 -5.83 -5.94 4.44
CA ARG A 149 -4.79 -6.94 4.13
C ARG A 149 -4.01 -6.50 2.92
N MET A 150 -2.69 -6.74 2.94
CA MET A 150 -1.84 -6.57 1.76
C MET A 150 -2.07 -7.72 0.79
N ARG A 151 -2.20 -7.41 -0.47
CA ARG A 151 -2.34 -8.36 -1.58
C ARG A 151 -1.45 -7.91 -2.74
N SER A 152 -0.88 -8.86 -3.45
CA SER A 152 -0.21 -8.56 -4.71
C SER A 152 -1.20 -7.92 -5.70
N GLY A 153 -0.79 -6.83 -6.35
CA GLY A 153 -1.62 -6.16 -7.34
C GLY A 153 -1.96 -7.07 -8.51
N VAL A 154 -1.00 -7.86 -8.98
CA VAL A 154 -1.21 -8.79 -10.08
C VAL A 154 -2.19 -9.91 -9.71
N ASP A 155 -2.14 -10.44 -8.48
CA ASP A 155 -3.09 -11.47 -8.04
C ASP A 155 -4.51 -10.95 -7.98
N LEU A 156 -4.69 -9.71 -7.51
CA LEU A 156 -6.00 -9.06 -7.48
C LEU A 156 -6.58 -8.87 -8.90
N VAL A 157 -5.72 -8.49 -9.86
CA VAL A 157 -6.15 -8.35 -11.26
C VAL A 157 -6.47 -9.73 -11.87
N ILE A 158 -5.64 -10.74 -11.63
CA ILE A 158 -5.89 -12.12 -12.10
C ILE A 158 -7.24 -12.63 -11.58
N GLU A 159 -7.52 -12.40 -10.29
CA GLU A 159 -8.80 -12.77 -9.67
C GLU A 159 -9.98 -12.00 -10.29
N ALA A 160 -9.85 -10.68 -10.39
CA ALA A 160 -10.92 -9.81 -10.90
C ALA A 160 -11.24 -10.05 -12.39
N THR A 161 -10.26 -10.46 -13.19
CA THR A 161 -10.42 -10.73 -14.62
C THR A 161 -10.82 -12.17 -14.94
N GLY A 162 -10.82 -13.07 -13.94
CA GLY A 162 -11.10 -14.50 -14.15
C GLY A 162 -10.01 -15.20 -14.97
N LEU A 163 -8.75 -14.72 -14.92
CA LEU A 163 -7.68 -15.31 -15.73
C LEU A 163 -7.47 -16.79 -15.42
N ARG A 164 -7.56 -17.21 -14.15
CA ARG A 164 -7.37 -18.61 -13.74
C ARG A 164 -8.39 -19.55 -14.40
N GLU A 165 -9.62 -19.09 -14.57
CA GLU A 165 -10.70 -19.81 -15.26
C GLU A 165 -10.44 -19.84 -16.76
N ALA A 166 -10.03 -18.71 -17.35
CA ALA A 166 -9.71 -18.60 -18.78
C ALA A 166 -8.52 -19.46 -19.21
N LEU A 167 -7.62 -19.80 -18.27
CA LEU A 167 -6.50 -20.72 -18.53
C LEU A 167 -6.94 -22.18 -18.70
N THR A 168 -8.15 -22.53 -18.31
CA THR A 168 -8.65 -23.91 -18.44
C THR A 168 -8.87 -24.24 -19.91
N GLY A 169 -8.08 -25.20 -20.43
CA GLY A 169 -8.12 -25.58 -21.85
C GLY A 169 -7.33 -24.67 -22.79
N ALA A 170 -6.66 -23.64 -22.27
CA ALA A 170 -5.76 -22.82 -23.09
C ALA A 170 -4.53 -23.64 -23.52
N THR A 171 -4.11 -23.48 -24.77
CA THR A 171 -2.91 -24.13 -25.32
C THR A 171 -1.64 -23.33 -25.10
N ALA A 172 -1.75 -22.03 -24.95
CA ALA A 172 -0.67 -21.11 -24.63
C ALA A 172 -1.21 -19.80 -24.06
N VAL A 173 -0.37 -19.09 -23.32
CA VAL A 173 -0.62 -17.71 -22.86
C VAL A 173 0.40 -16.79 -23.50
N LEU A 174 -0.08 -15.68 -24.04
CA LEU A 174 0.73 -14.59 -24.56
C LEU A 174 0.61 -13.40 -23.63
N THR A 175 1.72 -12.94 -23.07
CA THR A 175 1.77 -11.74 -22.22
C THR A 175 2.91 -10.85 -22.67
N GLY A 176 2.94 -9.60 -22.18
CA GLY A 176 4.00 -8.69 -22.58
C GLY A 176 4.24 -7.55 -21.60
N GLU A 177 5.43 -6.98 -21.73
CA GLU A 177 5.83 -5.79 -20.97
C GLU A 177 6.84 -4.94 -21.77
N GLY A 178 7.06 -3.68 -21.35
CA GLY A 178 7.96 -2.77 -22.03
C GLY A 178 9.43 -3.21 -21.96
N ALA A 179 9.88 -3.74 -20.82
CA ALA A 179 11.23 -4.25 -20.61
C ALA A 179 11.22 -5.46 -19.70
N ALA A 180 11.87 -6.53 -20.11
CA ALA A 180 12.15 -7.70 -19.29
C ALA A 180 13.52 -7.55 -18.63
N ASP A 181 13.59 -7.56 -17.31
CA ASP A 181 14.77 -7.49 -16.46
C ASP A 181 14.64 -8.44 -15.26
N ALA A 182 15.61 -8.49 -14.36
CA ALA A 182 15.55 -9.31 -13.16
C ALA A 182 14.31 -9.05 -12.30
N GLN A 183 13.75 -7.84 -12.32
CA GLN A 183 12.50 -7.49 -11.60
C GLN A 183 11.26 -8.11 -12.26
N THR A 184 11.30 -8.40 -13.55
CA THR A 184 10.21 -9.10 -14.26
C THR A 184 9.94 -10.46 -13.63
N LEU A 185 10.99 -11.12 -13.12
CA LEU A 185 10.91 -12.45 -12.48
C LEU A 185 10.39 -12.39 -11.02
N THR A 186 10.35 -11.20 -10.39
CA THR A 186 10.11 -11.03 -8.96
C THR A 186 8.73 -10.47 -8.59
N GLY A 187 7.69 -10.62 -9.44
CA GLY A 187 6.32 -10.29 -9.04
C GLY A 187 5.62 -9.21 -9.87
N LYS A 188 6.19 -8.81 -11.02
CA LYS A 188 5.50 -7.95 -11.98
C LYS A 188 4.45 -8.73 -12.78
N THR A 189 3.65 -8.04 -13.57
CA THR A 189 2.49 -8.59 -14.30
C THR A 189 2.84 -9.86 -15.08
N ALA A 190 3.93 -9.89 -15.83
CA ALA A 190 4.34 -11.05 -16.61
C ALA A 190 4.67 -12.27 -15.74
N ALA A 191 5.35 -12.07 -14.61
CA ALA A 191 5.66 -13.16 -13.65
C ALA A 191 4.39 -13.72 -13.00
N GLY A 192 3.45 -12.86 -12.61
CA GLY A 192 2.16 -13.29 -12.05
C GLY A 192 1.33 -14.11 -13.04
N VAL A 193 1.24 -13.65 -14.29
CA VAL A 193 0.57 -14.39 -15.38
C VAL A 193 1.26 -15.73 -15.60
N ALA A 194 2.60 -15.76 -15.63
CA ALA A 194 3.36 -16.99 -15.82
C ALA A 194 3.19 -17.98 -14.65
N ALA A 195 3.09 -17.47 -13.40
CA ALA A 195 2.82 -18.31 -12.23
C ALA A 195 1.43 -18.94 -12.33
N ALA A 196 0.39 -18.15 -12.64
CA ALA A 196 -0.97 -18.64 -12.81
C ALA A 196 -1.09 -19.69 -13.94
N ALA A 197 -0.42 -19.46 -15.06
CA ALA A 197 -0.39 -20.39 -16.19
C ALA A 197 0.34 -21.71 -15.84
N ARG A 198 1.44 -21.63 -15.10
CA ARG A 198 2.22 -22.80 -14.63
C ARG A 198 1.37 -23.72 -13.74
N GLU A 199 0.53 -23.18 -12.88
CA GLU A 199 -0.40 -23.95 -12.04
C GLU A 199 -1.35 -24.83 -12.88
N ARG A 200 -1.59 -24.45 -14.14
CA ARG A 200 -2.46 -25.17 -15.08
C ARG A 200 -1.68 -25.93 -16.16
N GLY A 201 -0.33 -25.92 -16.11
CA GLY A 201 0.50 -26.56 -17.12
C GLY A 201 0.48 -25.89 -18.49
N VAL A 202 0.06 -24.62 -18.56
CA VAL A 202 -0.06 -23.86 -19.82
C VAL A 202 1.25 -23.13 -20.10
N PRO A 203 1.88 -23.31 -21.29
CA PRO A 203 3.09 -22.59 -21.67
C PRO A 203 2.82 -21.10 -21.83
N VAL A 204 3.82 -20.28 -21.47
CA VAL A 204 3.74 -18.82 -21.55
C VAL A 204 4.81 -18.28 -22.49
N VAL A 205 4.43 -17.37 -23.36
CA VAL A 205 5.33 -16.58 -24.18
C VAL A 205 5.24 -15.14 -23.74
N VAL A 206 6.38 -14.54 -23.38
CA VAL A 206 6.47 -13.15 -22.97
C VAL A 206 7.07 -12.32 -24.10
N PHE A 207 6.36 -11.30 -24.53
CA PHE A 207 6.85 -10.29 -25.46
C PHE A 207 7.42 -9.11 -24.66
N ALA A 208 8.65 -8.70 -24.94
CA ALA A 208 9.25 -7.54 -24.34
C ALA A 208 9.83 -6.60 -25.41
N GLY A 209 9.64 -5.30 -25.24
CA GLY A 209 10.23 -4.31 -26.12
C GLY A 209 11.76 -4.25 -25.96
N ARG A 210 12.27 -4.59 -24.78
CA ARG A 210 13.70 -4.75 -24.45
C ARG A 210 13.88 -5.92 -23.51
N ILE A 211 14.95 -6.71 -23.71
CA ILE A 211 15.38 -7.73 -22.78
C ILE A 211 16.75 -7.31 -22.23
N ALA A 212 16.84 -7.13 -20.92
CA ALA A 212 18.11 -6.83 -20.24
C ALA A 212 18.98 -8.08 -20.13
N ASP A 213 20.30 -7.90 -20.02
CA ASP A 213 21.24 -9.02 -20.00
C ASP A 213 21.08 -9.91 -18.74
N ASP A 214 20.57 -9.35 -17.65
CA ASP A 214 20.26 -10.04 -16.37
C ASP A 214 18.94 -10.84 -16.39
N ALA A 215 18.18 -10.75 -17.49
CA ALA A 215 16.95 -11.52 -17.71
C ALA A 215 17.12 -12.70 -18.69
N ARG A 216 18.37 -12.98 -19.12
CA ARG A 216 18.69 -14.07 -20.04
C ARG A 216 19.11 -15.35 -19.34
#